data_a48c00f3ca406a9b0a9ab7897046fa6d
#
_entry.id   a48c00f3ca406a9b0a9ab7897046fa6d
#
_cell.length_a   1.000
_cell.length_b   1.000
_cell.length_c   1.000
_cell.angle_alpha   90.00
_cell.angle_beta   90.00
_cell.angle_gamma   90.00
#
_symmetry.space_group_name_H-M   'P 1'
#
loop_
_entity.id
_entity.type
_entity.pdbx_description
1 polymer ?
#
loop_
_entity_poly.entity_id
_entity_poly.type
_entity_poly.pdbx_seq_one_letter_code
_entity_poly.pdbx_strand_id
1 'polypeptide(L)'
;MFSGIVEEMATVVAIRKEHGNIHFSLECSFINELKIDQSISHNGVCLTVVNIENNSYTVTAMKETLDKSNLRFLKPGDKVNVERSMKLNERLDGHIVQGHVDGTAICKEIKDADGSTYFTFEYDFDKAMASRGYFTVDKGSVTVNGV
;
A
#
# COMPACT_ATOMS: atom_id res chain seq x y z
N MET A 1 7.78 -6.23 6.85
CA MET A 1 7.84 -6.93 5.56
C MET A 1 6.52 -7.63 5.29
N PHE A 2 6.16 -7.75 4.02
CA PHE A 2 4.88 -8.25 3.52
C PHE A 2 5.12 -9.28 2.42
N SER A 3 4.09 -10.02 2.05
CA SER A 3 4.17 -11.06 1.01
C SER A 3 3.65 -10.59 -0.36
N GLY A 4 2.95 -9.46 -0.42
CA GLY A 4 2.23 -9.01 -1.61
C GLY A 4 0.87 -9.70 -1.80
N ILE A 5 0.40 -10.42 -0.78
CA ILE A 5 -0.92 -11.07 -0.78
C ILE A 5 -1.85 -10.21 0.09
N VAL A 6 -2.73 -9.48 -0.57
CA VAL A 6 -3.72 -8.62 0.11
C VAL A 6 -4.71 -9.48 0.89
N GLU A 7 -4.91 -9.15 2.19
CA GLU A 7 -5.86 -9.87 3.04
C GLU A 7 -7.30 -9.37 2.83
N GLU A 8 -7.47 -8.06 2.74
CA GLU A 8 -8.78 -7.44 2.44
C GLU A 8 -8.63 -6.00 1.93
N MET A 9 -9.76 -5.38 1.60
CA MET A 9 -9.86 -3.94 1.33
C MET A 9 -10.46 -3.23 2.54
N ALA A 10 -9.63 -2.55 3.33
CA ALA A 10 -10.07 -1.70 4.42
C ALA A 10 -10.79 -0.44 3.90
N THR A 11 -11.69 0.11 4.70
CA THR A 11 -12.40 1.36 4.37
C THR A 11 -11.81 2.53 5.12
N VAL A 12 -11.46 3.60 4.43
CA VAL A 12 -11.08 4.87 5.06
C VAL A 12 -12.32 5.51 5.67
N VAL A 13 -12.37 5.66 6.99
CA VAL A 13 -13.52 6.26 7.70
C VAL A 13 -13.28 7.70 8.08
N ALA A 14 -12.04 8.11 8.33
CA ALA A 14 -11.69 9.48 8.62
C ALA A 14 -10.28 9.83 8.14
N ILE A 15 -10.07 11.11 7.86
CA ILE A 15 -8.77 11.68 7.49
C ILE A 15 -8.55 12.95 8.29
N ARG A 16 -7.41 13.06 8.96
CA ARG A 16 -6.98 14.26 9.69
C ARG A 16 -5.61 14.71 9.20
N LYS A 17 -5.50 15.96 8.80
CA LYS A 17 -4.22 16.58 8.38
C LYS A 17 -3.56 17.28 9.54
N GLU A 18 -2.25 17.10 9.69
CA GLU A 18 -1.45 17.73 10.75
C GLU A 18 -0.01 17.98 10.31
N HIS A 19 0.41 19.23 10.23
CA HIS A 19 1.80 19.65 9.90
C HIS A 19 2.43 18.96 8.68
N GLY A 20 1.64 18.73 7.61
CA GLY A 20 2.11 18.05 6.40
C GLY A 20 1.96 16.53 6.43
N ASN A 21 1.63 15.95 7.57
CA ASN A 21 1.27 14.54 7.70
C ASN A 21 -0.24 14.34 7.51
N ILE A 22 -0.62 13.12 7.18
CA ILE A 22 -2.02 12.70 7.14
C ILE A 22 -2.20 11.47 8.02
N HIS A 23 -3.18 11.57 8.92
CA HIS A 23 -3.65 10.45 9.72
C HIS A 23 -4.87 9.86 9.04
N PHE A 24 -4.82 8.56 8.74
CA PHE A 24 -5.93 7.81 8.18
C PHE A 24 -6.49 6.90 9.25
N SER A 25 -7.79 7.00 9.51
CA SER A 25 -8.52 6.01 10.31
C SER A 25 -9.23 5.05 9.35
N LEU A 26 -9.03 3.75 9.55
CA LEU A 26 -9.54 2.70 8.67
C LEU A 26 -10.26 1.62 9.47
N GLU A 27 -11.29 1.04 8.86
CA GLU A 27 -11.98 -0.15 9.36
C GLU A 27 -11.58 -1.38 8.54
N CYS A 28 -11.37 -2.50 9.24
CA CYS A 28 -11.07 -3.81 8.65
C CYS A 28 -11.67 -4.94 9.51
N SER A 29 -11.80 -6.13 8.95
CA SER A 29 -12.39 -7.28 9.66
C SER A 29 -11.50 -7.80 10.79
N PHE A 30 -10.19 -7.68 10.64
CA PHE A 30 -9.19 -8.16 11.62
C PHE A 30 -8.78 -7.12 12.67
N ILE A 31 -9.60 -6.08 12.89
CA ILE A 31 -9.30 -4.99 13.85
C ILE A 31 -8.93 -5.50 15.26
N ASN A 32 -9.63 -6.55 15.73
CA ASN A 32 -9.41 -7.13 17.05
C ASN A 32 -8.07 -7.89 17.19
N GLU A 33 -7.40 -8.15 16.10
CA GLU A 33 -6.08 -8.80 16.05
C GLU A 33 -4.93 -7.80 15.95
N LEU A 34 -5.24 -6.52 15.74
CA LEU A 34 -4.23 -5.48 15.59
C LEU A 34 -3.67 -5.03 16.94
N LYS A 35 -2.46 -4.51 16.88
CA LYS A 35 -1.77 -3.92 18.04
C LYS A 35 -1.15 -2.59 17.62
N ILE A 36 -1.07 -1.66 18.56
CA ILE A 36 -0.25 -0.44 18.42
C ILE A 36 1.19 -0.86 18.13
N ASP A 37 1.90 -0.07 17.33
CA ASP A 37 3.26 -0.31 16.81
C ASP A 37 3.37 -1.45 15.77
N GLN A 38 2.27 -2.09 15.41
CA GLN A 38 2.27 -3.08 14.33
C GLN A 38 2.33 -2.39 12.97
N SER A 39 3.11 -2.98 12.03
CA SER A 39 3.14 -2.53 10.64
C SER A 39 2.04 -3.21 9.81
N ILE A 40 1.35 -2.41 9.00
CA ILE A 40 0.36 -2.85 8.01
C ILE A 40 0.70 -2.19 6.68
N SER A 41 0.61 -2.94 5.59
CA SER A 41 0.71 -2.41 4.23
C SER A 41 -0.64 -1.80 3.80
N HIS A 42 -0.61 -0.59 3.24
CA HIS A 42 -1.77 0.13 2.72
C HIS A 42 -1.51 0.49 1.26
N ASN A 43 -2.16 -0.18 0.31
CA ASN A 43 -1.82 -0.08 -1.12
C ASN A 43 -0.30 -0.25 -1.35
N GLY A 44 0.34 -1.18 -0.66
CA GLY A 44 1.78 -1.41 -0.74
C GLY A 44 2.65 -0.52 0.14
N VAL A 45 2.07 0.47 0.84
CA VAL A 45 2.80 1.38 1.73
C VAL A 45 2.79 0.85 3.15
N CYS A 46 3.97 0.58 3.71
CA CYS A 46 4.13 0.20 5.12
C CYS A 46 3.86 1.40 6.03
N LEU A 47 2.82 1.29 6.86
CA LEU A 47 2.51 2.27 7.90
C LEU A 47 2.34 1.58 9.25
N THR A 48 2.65 2.30 10.31
CA THR A 48 2.55 1.80 11.69
C THR A 48 1.21 2.21 12.30
N VAL A 49 0.56 1.27 12.97
CA VAL A 49 -0.66 1.52 13.76
C VAL A 49 -0.30 2.39 14.97
N VAL A 50 -0.89 3.57 15.05
CA VAL A 50 -0.64 4.52 16.15
C VAL A 50 -1.80 4.62 17.14
N ASN A 51 -3.00 4.20 16.75
CA ASN A 51 -4.17 4.16 17.62
C ASN A 51 -5.16 3.09 17.16
N ILE A 52 -5.93 2.54 18.09
CA ILE A 52 -7.04 1.59 17.82
C ILE A 52 -8.18 1.99 18.73
N GLU A 53 -9.30 2.40 18.15
CA GLU A 53 -10.50 2.77 18.91
C GLU A 53 -11.76 2.73 18.03
N ASN A 54 -12.94 2.55 18.65
CA ASN A 54 -14.23 2.63 17.98
C ASN A 54 -14.35 1.80 16.69
N ASN A 55 -13.80 0.58 16.70
CA ASN A 55 -13.78 -0.33 15.54
C ASN A 55 -12.95 0.15 14.36
N SER A 56 -12.05 1.12 14.57
CA SER A 56 -11.09 1.58 13.57
C SER A 56 -9.67 1.63 14.12
N TYR A 57 -8.69 1.55 13.24
CA TYR A 57 -7.30 1.82 13.57
C TYR A 57 -6.80 3.05 12.82
N THR A 58 -5.82 3.73 13.39
CA THR A 58 -5.22 4.92 12.79
C THR A 58 -3.76 4.67 12.44
N VAL A 59 -3.37 5.10 11.25
CA VAL A 59 -1.99 5.15 10.77
C VAL A 59 -1.63 6.56 10.33
N THR A 60 -0.33 6.89 10.36
CA THR A 60 0.16 8.20 9.95
C THR A 60 1.09 8.08 8.75
N ALA A 61 0.75 8.76 7.66
CA ALA A 61 1.64 8.94 6.51
C ALA A 61 2.33 10.30 6.58
N MET A 62 3.65 10.29 6.55
CA MET A 62 4.47 11.51 6.48
C MET A 62 4.47 12.09 5.07
N LYS A 63 4.85 13.35 4.94
CA LYS A 63 4.89 14.05 3.65
C LYS A 63 5.66 13.28 2.57
N GLU A 64 6.83 12.74 2.88
CA GLU A 64 7.61 11.96 1.90
C GLU A 64 6.85 10.75 1.37
N THR A 65 6.16 10.02 2.25
CA THR A 65 5.31 8.88 1.89
C THR A 65 4.14 9.31 1.00
N LEU A 66 3.52 10.43 1.32
CA LEU A 66 2.41 11.00 0.55
C LEU A 66 2.87 11.44 -0.84
N ASP A 67 4.07 12.02 -0.96
CA ASP A 67 4.62 12.47 -2.24
C ASP A 67 4.92 11.31 -3.19
N LYS A 68 5.26 10.13 -2.66
CA LYS A 68 5.63 8.92 -3.44
C LYS A 68 4.48 7.92 -3.64
N SER A 69 3.33 8.11 -3.02
CA SER A 69 2.25 7.13 -3.03
C SER A 69 0.91 7.71 -3.43
N ASN A 70 -0.04 6.83 -3.73
CA ASN A 70 -1.42 7.21 -4.02
C ASN A 70 -2.24 7.55 -2.77
N LEU A 71 -1.69 7.38 -1.57
CA LEU A 71 -2.39 7.65 -0.31
C LEU A 71 -2.84 9.11 -0.18
N ARG A 72 -2.10 10.05 -0.80
CA ARG A 72 -2.46 11.49 -0.80
C ARG A 72 -3.82 11.80 -1.45
N PHE A 73 -4.33 10.89 -2.28
CA PHE A 73 -5.60 11.08 -2.99
C PHE A 73 -6.79 10.45 -2.27
N LEU A 74 -6.56 9.69 -1.22
CA LEU A 74 -7.60 9.00 -0.47
C LEU A 74 -8.58 9.98 0.17
N LYS A 75 -9.84 9.55 0.21
CA LYS A 75 -10.97 10.24 0.83
C LYS A 75 -11.74 9.29 1.75
N PRO A 76 -12.49 9.79 2.73
CA PRO A 76 -13.43 8.94 3.47
C PRO A 76 -14.38 8.19 2.51
N GLY A 77 -14.54 6.91 2.74
CA GLY A 77 -15.29 5.97 1.90
C GLY A 77 -14.43 5.18 0.90
N ASP A 78 -13.20 5.61 0.61
CA ASP A 78 -12.33 4.89 -0.30
C ASP A 78 -11.87 3.54 0.29
N LYS A 79 -11.61 2.58 -0.61
CA LYS A 79 -11.07 1.27 -0.27
C LYS A 79 -9.56 1.26 -0.44
N VAL A 80 -8.88 0.58 0.47
CA VAL A 80 -7.43 0.45 0.51
C VAL A 80 -7.07 -1.02 0.68
N ASN A 81 -6.23 -1.56 -0.18
CA ASN A 81 -5.68 -2.90 -0.02
C ASN A 81 -4.83 -2.95 1.25
N VAL A 82 -5.11 -3.88 2.14
CA VAL A 82 -4.36 -4.04 3.39
C VAL A 82 -3.81 -5.44 3.53
N GLU A 83 -2.60 -5.51 4.08
CA GLU A 83 -1.90 -6.74 4.42
C GLU A 83 -1.15 -6.52 5.73
N ARG A 84 -1.31 -7.42 6.70
CA ARG A 84 -0.54 -7.40 7.94
C ARG A 84 0.90 -7.86 7.68
N SER A 85 1.84 -7.41 8.49
CA SER A 85 3.23 -7.88 8.40
C SER A 85 3.33 -9.38 8.63
N MET A 86 4.23 -10.02 7.85
CA MET A 86 4.52 -11.47 7.97
C MET A 86 5.02 -11.83 9.37
N LYS A 87 4.70 -13.02 9.80
CA LYS A 87 5.26 -13.63 11.02
C LYS A 87 6.50 -14.44 10.67
N LEU A 88 7.50 -14.45 11.55
CA LEU A 88 8.79 -15.12 11.31
C LEU A 88 8.69 -16.65 11.13
N ASN A 89 7.65 -17.28 11.65
CA ASN A 89 7.48 -18.73 11.62
C ASN A 89 6.42 -19.21 10.61
N GLU A 90 5.96 -18.34 9.71
CA GLU A 90 5.00 -18.68 8.67
C GLU A 90 5.69 -18.85 7.30
N ARG A 91 5.02 -19.55 6.39
CA ARG A 91 5.51 -19.72 5.01
C ARG A 91 5.43 -18.39 4.26
N LEU A 92 6.38 -18.15 3.37
CA LEU A 92 6.30 -17.07 2.40
C LEU A 92 5.65 -17.60 1.13
N ASP A 93 4.33 -17.40 1.00
CA ASP A 93 3.57 -17.87 -0.17
C ASP A 93 3.54 -16.85 -1.32
N GLY A 94 4.08 -15.66 -1.12
CA GLY A 94 4.23 -14.60 -2.12
C GLY A 94 5.69 -14.20 -2.33
N HIS A 95 5.93 -12.90 -2.41
CA HIS A 95 7.25 -12.30 -2.59
C HIS A 95 7.66 -11.49 -1.35
N ILE A 96 8.92 -11.12 -1.25
CA ILE A 96 9.38 -10.21 -0.20
C ILE A 96 9.06 -8.77 -0.62
N VAL A 97 8.06 -8.18 0.01
CA VAL A 97 7.64 -6.80 -0.20
C VAL A 97 7.98 -5.98 1.04
N GLN A 98 8.81 -4.95 0.88
CA GLN A 98 9.23 -4.11 2.01
C GLN A 98 8.13 -3.15 2.46
N GLY A 99 7.31 -2.68 1.53
CA GLY A 99 6.33 -1.63 1.76
C GLY A 99 6.89 -0.22 1.58
N HIS A 100 8.04 -0.10 0.93
CA HIS A 100 8.66 1.18 0.56
C HIS A 100 8.34 1.47 -0.90
N VAL A 101 7.32 2.28 -1.13
CA VAL A 101 6.83 2.62 -2.47
C VAL A 101 7.80 3.56 -3.17
N ASP A 102 8.15 3.24 -4.42
CA ASP A 102 9.10 4.02 -5.22
C ASP A 102 8.42 5.22 -5.89
N GLY A 103 7.17 5.09 -6.29
CA GLY A 103 6.42 6.14 -6.97
C GLY A 103 4.99 5.73 -7.31
N THR A 104 4.34 6.57 -8.11
CA THR A 104 3.00 6.33 -8.64
C THR A 104 3.03 6.15 -10.14
N ALA A 105 2.09 5.37 -10.66
CA ALA A 105 1.85 5.21 -12.08
C ALA A 105 0.37 5.48 -12.42
N ILE A 106 0.10 5.82 -13.66
CA ILE A 106 -1.27 5.99 -14.16
C ILE A 106 -1.66 4.73 -14.92
N CYS A 107 -2.76 4.08 -14.54
CA CYS A 107 -3.34 3.01 -15.33
C CYS A 107 -3.97 3.62 -16.59
N LYS A 108 -3.37 3.37 -17.74
CA LYS A 108 -3.80 3.92 -19.06
C LYS A 108 -4.81 3.04 -19.75
N GLU A 109 -4.72 1.73 -19.56
CA GLU A 109 -5.58 0.76 -20.23
C GLU A 109 -5.79 -0.46 -19.33
N ILE A 110 -6.98 -1.00 -19.40
CA ILE A 110 -7.35 -2.30 -18.83
C ILE A 110 -7.99 -3.09 -19.96
N LYS A 111 -7.39 -4.24 -20.34
CA LYS A 111 -7.83 -5.05 -21.45
C LYS A 111 -8.10 -6.48 -21.00
N ASP A 112 -9.32 -6.96 -21.25
CA ASP A 112 -9.67 -8.37 -21.09
C ASP A 112 -8.97 -9.22 -22.16
N ALA A 113 -8.43 -10.36 -21.76
CA ALA A 113 -7.68 -11.28 -22.59
C ALA A 113 -8.12 -12.74 -22.35
N ASP A 114 -9.44 -12.99 -22.37
CA ASP A 114 -10.04 -14.32 -22.29
C ASP A 114 -9.49 -15.18 -21.14
N GLY A 115 -9.84 -14.78 -19.92
CA GLY A 115 -9.42 -15.42 -18.68
C GLY A 115 -8.21 -14.79 -17.98
N SER A 116 -7.68 -13.71 -18.54
CA SER A 116 -6.67 -12.84 -17.91
C SER A 116 -6.97 -11.38 -18.19
N THR A 117 -6.30 -10.48 -17.49
CA THR A 117 -6.47 -9.04 -17.68
C THR A 117 -5.10 -8.38 -17.84
N TYR A 118 -4.91 -7.60 -18.89
CA TYR A 118 -3.74 -6.76 -19.07
C TYR A 118 -4.01 -5.37 -18.48
N PHE A 119 -3.08 -4.91 -17.67
CA PHE A 119 -3.06 -3.54 -17.16
C PHE A 119 -1.84 -2.82 -17.74
N THR A 120 -2.06 -1.69 -18.41
CA THR A 120 -0.99 -0.83 -18.90
C THR A 120 -0.80 0.34 -17.98
N PHE A 121 0.39 0.46 -17.38
CA PHE A 121 0.75 1.55 -16.49
C PHE A 121 1.79 2.47 -17.14
N GLU A 122 1.64 3.76 -16.93
CA GLU A 122 2.59 4.80 -17.35
C GLU A 122 3.11 5.53 -16.11
N TYR A 123 4.43 5.68 -16.01
CA TYR A 123 5.09 6.44 -14.97
C TYR A 123 6.26 7.22 -15.53
N ASP A 124 6.65 8.31 -14.86
CA ASP A 124 7.78 9.13 -15.26
C ASP A 124 9.11 8.39 -15.01
N PHE A 125 9.94 8.31 -16.07
CA PHE A 125 11.24 7.70 -15.97
C PHE A 125 12.31 8.76 -15.65
N ASP A 126 12.97 8.59 -14.51
CA ASP A 126 14.11 9.41 -14.08
C ASP A 126 15.40 8.58 -14.11
N LYS A 127 16.36 8.99 -14.93
CA LYS A 127 17.67 8.29 -15.06
C LYS A 127 18.45 8.25 -13.75
N ALA A 128 18.37 9.29 -12.92
CA ALA A 128 19.04 9.32 -11.62
C ALA A 128 18.41 8.35 -10.64
N MET A 129 17.10 8.20 -10.68
CA MET A 129 16.39 7.19 -9.88
C MET A 129 16.64 5.79 -10.42
N ALA A 130 16.64 5.59 -11.74
CA ALA A 130 16.94 4.32 -12.36
C ALA A 130 18.33 3.78 -11.97
N SER A 131 19.33 4.65 -11.88
CA SER A 131 20.70 4.26 -11.43
C SER A 131 20.74 3.76 -9.97
N ARG A 132 19.68 4.02 -9.19
CA ARG A 132 19.49 3.53 -7.82
C ARG A 132 18.59 2.29 -7.73
N GLY A 133 18.17 1.74 -8.86
CA GLY A 133 17.30 0.56 -8.91
C GLY A 133 15.79 0.84 -9.00
N TYR A 134 15.36 2.09 -9.14
CA TYR A 134 13.96 2.46 -9.27
C TYR A 134 13.50 2.38 -10.73
N PHE A 135 13.32 1.17 -11.23
CA PHE A 135 12.81 0.90 -12.58
C PHE A 135 12.18 -0.50 -12.67
N THR A 136 11.32 -0.67 -13.64
CA THR A 136 10.75 -1.97 -13.96
C THR A 136 11.68 -2.76 -14.90
N VAL A 137 11.60 -4.09 -14.84
CA VAL A 137 12.35 -5.01 -15.68
C VAL A 137 11.40 -5.83 -16.55
N ASP A 138 11.90 -6.38 -17.64
CA ASP A 138 11.11 -7.14 -18.60
C ASP A 138 10.68 -8.53 -18.10
N LYS A 139 11.30 -9.03 -17.04
CA LYS A 139 10.98 -10.33 -16.42
C LYS A 139 10.90 -10.19 -14.92
N GLY A 140 9.89 -10.81 -14.34
CA GLY A 140 9.63 -10.78 -12.90
C GLY A 140 8.29 -10.17 -12.60
N SER A 141 8.10 -9.77 -11.35
CA SER A 141 6.88 -9.11 -10.88
C SER A 141 7.20 -7.71 -10.34
N VAL A 142 6.24 -6.84 -10.47
CA VAL A 142 6.23 -5.51 -9.86
C VAL A 142 5.00 -5.42 -8.97
N THR A 143 5.19 -4.89 -7.77
CA THR A 143 4.08 -4.70 -6.84
C THR A 143 3.32 -3.43 -7.18
N VAL A 144 2.02 -3.56 -7.44
CA VAL A 144 1.10 -2.45 -7.70
C VAL A 144 0.01 -2.44 -6.64
N ASN A 145 -0.10 -1.35 -5.87
CA ASN A 145 -1.06 -1.23 -4.76
C ASN A 145 -1.02 -2.40 -3.76
N GLY A 146 0.16 -2.96 -3.53
CA GLY A 146 0.37 -4.05 -2.57
C GLY A 146 0.17 -5.46 -3.12
N VAL A 147 -0.15 -5.60 -4.41
CA VAL A 147 -0.36 -6.88 -5.09
C VAL A 147 0.82 -7.22 -5.98
#